data_1777944678a2e33a68c4bfdd525e4c41
#
_entry.id   1777944678a2e33a68c4bfdd525e4c41
#
_cell.length_a   1.000
_cell.length_b   1.000
_cell.length_c   1.000
_cell.angle_alpha   90.00
_cell.angle_beta   90.00
_cell.angle_gamma   90.00
#
_symmetry.space_group_name_H-M   'P 1'
#
loop_
_entity.id
_entity.type
_entity.pdbx_description
1 polymer ?
#
loop_
_entity_poly.entity_id
_entity_poly.type
_entity_poly.pdbx_seq_one_letter_code
_entity_poly.pdbx_strand_id
1 'polypeptide(L)'
;MSEYNDNIVVLTDDEGKEVEFEHIDTIEMDEECYVLLLSVKEPDDGVVILKFGEDEDGNEILVGVDNDDEAMAVLKKYDESVDAE
;
A
#
# COMPACT_ATOMS: atom_id res chain seq x y z
N MET A 1 -17.57 -14.33 13.48
CA MET A 1 -16.82 -13.98 13.16
C MET A 1 -16.72 -13.91 11.90
N SER A 2 -16.35 -13.14 11.53
CA SER A 2 -16.34 -13.01 10.30
C SER A 2 -15.16 -13.56 9.73
N GLU A 3 -15.24 -14.08 8.66
CA GLU A 3 -14.19 -14.41 8.00
C GLU A 3 -13.69 -13.34 7.22
N TYR A 4 -14.26 -12.12 7.29
CA TYR A 4 -13.76 -11.06 6.59
C TYR A 4 -12.55 -10.62 7.15
N ASN A 5 -11.60 -10.29 6.36
CA ASN A 5 -10.42 -9.66 6.75
C ASN A 5 -10.63 -8.23 6.59
N ASP A 6 -10.69 -7.48 7.67
CA ASP A 6 -10.83 -6.04 7.61
C ASP A 6 -9.66 -5.40 6.92
N ASN A 7 -8.60 -6.15 6.65
CA ASN A 7 -7.41 -5.61 6.01
C ASN A 7 -7.45 -5.72 4.50
N ILE A 8 -8.51 -6.20 3.93
CA ILE A 8 -8.57 -6.36 2.48
C ILE A 8 -8.97 -5.06 1.82
N VAL A 9 -8.21 -4.64 0.84
CA VAL A 9 -8.46 -3.42 0.07
C VAL A 9 -8.65 -3.84 -1.38
N VAL A 10 -9.70 -3.36 -2.02
CA VAL A 10 -9.96 -3.67 -3.41
C VAL A 10 -9.61 -2.45 -4.25
N LEU A 11 -8.73 -2.62 -5.21
CA LEU A 11 -8.32 -1.54 -6.10
C LEU A 11 -8.64 -1.93 -7.54
N THR A 12 -8.92 -0.93 -8.34
CA THR A 12 -9.22 -1.14 -9.75
C THR A 12 -7.99 -0.78 -10.58
N ASP A 13 -7.55 -1.70 -11.43
CA ASP A 13 -6.36 -1.42 -12.24
C ASP A 13 -6.76 -0.67 -13.51
N ASP A 14 -5.78 -0.43 -14.38
CA ASP A 14 -6.01 0.36 -15.58
C ASP A 14 -6.98 -0.29 -16.53
N GLU A 15 -7.17 -1.58 -16.43
CA GLU A 15 -8.07 -2.29 -17.33
C GLU A 15 -9.47 -2.42 -16.75
N GLY A 16 -9.69 -1.81 -15.59
CA GLY A 16 -11.00 -1.88 -14.97
C GLY A 16 -11.24 -3.12 -14.14
N LYS A 17 -10.20 -3.93 -13.92
CA LYS A 17 -10.36 -5.12 -13.14
C LYS A 17 -10.14 -4.80 -11.68
N GLU A 18 -10.91 -5.45 -10.82
CA GLU A 18 -10.74 -5.29 -9.39
C GLU A 18 -9.73 -6.30 -8.88
N VAL A 19 -8.77 -5.82 -8.11
CA VAL A 19 -7.72 -6.66 -7.55
C VAL A 19 -7.75 -6.50 -6.05
N GLU A 20 -7.71 -7.60 -5.33
CA GLU A 20 -7.77 -7.56 -3.88
C GLU A 20 -6.36 -7.60 -3.31
N PHE A 21 -6.12 -6.74 -2.33
CA PHE A 21 -4.84 -6.67 -1.65
C PHE A 21 -5.06 -6.75 -0.16
N GLU A 22 -4.10 -7.27 0.55
CA GLU A 22 -4.14 -7.31 2.00
C GLU A 22 -3.28 -6.15 2.52
N HIS A 23 -3.83 -5.34 3.41
CA HIS A 23 -3.10 -4.22 4.00
C HIS A 23 -2.11 -4.77 5.01
N ILE A 24 -0.83 -4.49 4.79
CA ILE A 24 0.23 -4.94 5.67
C ILE A 24 0.49 -3.89 6.74
N ASP A 25 0.67 -2.65 6.32
CA ASP A 25 1.03 -1.60 7.27
C ASP A 25 0.87 -0.24 6.60
N THR A 26 0.85 0.81 7.39
CA THR A 26 0.82 2.17 6.91
C THR A 26 2.02 2.88 7.51
N ILE A 27 2.81 3.53 6.67
CA ILE A 27 4.02 4.20 7.10
C ILE A 27 3.87 5.69 6.84
N GLU A 28 4.17 6.50 7.83
CA GLU A 28 4.19 7.94 7.66
C GLU A 28 5.63 8.41 7.61
N MET A 29 5.97 9.18 6.59
CA MET A 29 7.33 9.61 6.40
C MET A 29 7.33 10.88 5.59
N ASP A 30 8.06 11.90 6.02
CA ASP A 30 8.19 13.16 5.29
C ASP A 30 6.84 13.80 5.00
N GLU A 31 5.91 13.68 5.94
CA GLU A 31 4.58 14.26 5.82
C GLU A 31 3.74 13.55 4.76
N GLU A 32 4.15 12.40 4.32
CA GLU A 32 3.38 11.60 3.38
C GLU A 32 2.98 10.30 4.05
N CYS A 33 1.87 9.76 3.62
CA CYS A 33 1.41 8.47 4.15
C CYS A 33 1.52 7.43 3.06
N TYR A 34 2.15 6.31 3.39
CA TYR A 34 2.34 5.22 2.45
C TYR A 34 1.63 3.98 2.96
N VAL A 35 1.10 3.18 2.06
CA VAL A 35 0.40 1.97 2.40
C VAL A 35 1.13 0.80 1.77
N LEU A 36 1.37 -0.23 2.56
CA LEU A 36 2.01 -1.44 2.08
C LEU A 36 0.95 -2.49 1.89
N LEU A 37 0.85 -3.04 0.70
CA LEU A 37 -0.18 -3.99 0.35
C LEU A 37 0.44 -5.24 -0.26
N LEU A 38 -0.24 -6.38 -0.07
CA LEU A 38 0.21 -7.62 -0.63
C LEU A 38 -0.93 -8.21 -1.44
N SER A 39 -0.66 -8.64 -2.66
CA SER A 39 -1.71 -9.19 -3.50
C SER A 39 -2.24 -10.48 -2.89
N VAL A 40 -3.54 -10.59 -2.79
CA VAL A 40 -4.14 -11.78 -2.24
C VAL A 40 -3.96 -12.97 -3.18
N LYS A 41 -4.05 -12.73 -4.47
CA LYS A 41 -3.93 -13.81 -5.42
C LYS A 41 -2.50 -14.15 -5.77
N GLU A 42 -1.63 -13.17 -5.73
CA GLU A 42 -0.24 -13.41 -6.11
C GLU A 42 0.70 -12.84 -5.08
N PRO A 43 0.72 -13.42 -3.90
CA PRO A 43 1.59 -12.90 -2.85
C PRO A 43 3.08 -12.99 -3.20
N ASP A 44 3.43 -13.84 -4.18
CA ASP A 44 4.81 -13.95 -4.57
C ASP A 44 5.32 -12.71 -5.30
N ASP A 45 4.42 -11.85 -5.78
CA ASP A 45 4.85 -10.63 -6.43
C ASP A 45 5.46 -9.64 -5.46
N GLY A 46 5.31 -9.86 -4.18
CA GLY A 46 5.91 -8.98 -3.20
C GLY A 46 4.97 -7.86 -2.77
N VAL A 47 5.50 -6.98 -1.96
CA VAL A 47 4.72 -5.90 -1.38
C VAL A 47 4.59 -4.77 -2.36
N VAL A 48 3.39 -4.22 -2.47
CA VAL A 48 3.12 -3.06 -3.32
C VAL A 48 3.06 -1.84 -2.41
N ILE A 49 3.73 -0.78 -2.79
CA ILE A 49 3.75 0.45 -2.01
C ILE A 49 2.97 1.51 -2.73
N LEU A 50 1.97 2.05 -2.07
CA LEU A 50 1.16 3.12 -2.62
C LEU A 50 1.20 4.30 -1.67
N LYS A 51 0.97 5.49 -2.20
CA LYS A 51 1.01 6.70 -1.41
C LYS A 51 -0.35 7.39 -1.53
N PHE A 52 -0.82 7.99 -0.46
CA PHE A 52 -2.06 8.75 -0.50
C PHE A 52 -1.83 10.06 -1.22
N GLY A 53 -2.73 10.40 -2.09
CA GLY A 53 -2.68 11.67 -2.80
C GLY A 53 -4.08 12.22 -2.96
N GLU A 54 -4.24 13.27 -3.75
CA GLU A 54 -5.53 13.86 -4.02
C GLU A 54 -5.66 14.10 -5.50
N ASP A 55 -6.87 13.88 -6.02
CA ASP A 55 -7.11 14.18 -7.43
C ASP A 55 -7.54 15.65 -7.57
N GLU A 56 -7.94 16.02 -8.74
CA GLU A 56 -8.28 17.42 -9.01
C GLU A 56 -9.50 17.87 -8.25
N ASP A 57 -10.36 16.97 -7.88
CA ASP A 57 -11.56 17.31 -7.14
C ASP A 57 -11.33 17.30 -5.64
N GLY A 58 -10.14 16.99 -5.19
CA GLY A 58 -9.85 16.94 -3.77
C GLY A 58 -10.16 15.60 -3.13
N ASN A 59 -10.47 14.59 -3.92
CA ASN A 59 -10.76 13.27 -3.38
C ASN A 59 -9.46 12.53 -3.08
N GLU A 60 -9.45 11.80 -1.99
CA GLU A 60 -8.26 11.05 -1.63
C GLU A 60 -8.12 9.85 -2.54
N ILE A 61 -6.96 9.64 -3.11
CA ILE A 61 -6.69 8.52 -3.98
C ILE A 61 -5.38 7.88 -3.57
N LEU A 62 -5.12 6.68 -4.08
CA LEU A 62 -3.85 6.01 -3.87
C LEU A 62 -3.08 6.03 -5.18
N VAL A 63 -1.83 6.45 -5.13
CA VAL A 63 -1.00 6.52 -6.33
C VAL A 63 0.22 5.65 -6.12
N GLY A 64 0.75 5.10 -7.21
CA GLY A 64 1.93 4.28 -7.14
C GLY A 64 3.17 5.11 -6.80
N VAL A 65 4.12 4.47 -6.16
CA VAL A 65 5.39 5.11 -5.85
C VAL A 65 6.36 4.75 -6.98
N ASP A 66 6.70 5.75 -7.79
CA ASP A 66 7.56 5.52 -8.94
C ASP A 66 9.03 5.66 -8.63
N ASN A 67 9.36 6.31 -7.54
CA ASN A 67 10.75 6.60 -7.20
C ASN A 67 11.31 5.43 -6.40
N ASP A 68 12.36 4.79 -6.92
CA ASP A 68 12.93 3.64 -6.24
C ASP A 68 13.52 4.00 -4.89
N ASP A 69 14.10 5.16 -4.76
CA ASP A 69 14.67 5.58 -3.50
C ASP A 69 13.59 5.79 -2.46
N GLU A 70 12.46 6.34 -2.88
CA GLU A 70 11.35 6.55 -1.99
C GLU A 70 10.77 5.21 -1.55
N ALA A 71 10.62 4.28 -2.48
CA ALA A 71 10.09 2.97 -2.16
C ALA A 71 11.00 2.23 -1.20
N MET A 72 12.30 2.32 -1.42
CA MET A 72 13.25 1.67 -0.54
C MET A 72 13.24 2.28 0.85
N ALA A 73 13.06 3.59 0.94
CA ALA A 73 13.00 4.25 2.23
C ALA A 73 11.77 3.78 3.02
N VAL A 74 10.65 3.60 2.34
CA VAL A 74 9.44 3.14 2.99
C VAL A 74 9.63 1.71 3.48
N LEU A 75 10.23 0.86 2.66
CA LEU A 75 10.46 -0.52 3.06
C LEU A 75 11.44 -0.61 4.23
N LYS A 76 12.44 0.24 4.22
CA LYS A 76 13.40 0.26 5.31
C LYS A 76 12.72 0.68 6.60
N LYS A 77 11.83 1.66 6.53
CA LYS A 77 11.14 2.11 7.71
C LYS A 77 10.22 1.00 8.23
N TYR A 78 9.58 0.28 7.35
CA TYR A 78 8.73 -0.83 7.75
C TYR A 78 9.57 -1.92 8.44
N ASP A 79 10.73 -2.23 7.86
CA ASP A 79 11.61 -3.23 8.40
C ASP A 79 12.09 -2.85 9.80
N GLU A 80 12.42 -1.58 10.00
CA GLU A 80 12.84 -1.11 11.29
C GLU A 80 11.71 -1.21 12.30
N SER A 81 10.50 -0.96 11.88
CA SER A 81 9.37 -1.02 12.76
C SER A 81 9.13 -2.46 13.21
N VAL A 82 9.32 -3.42 12.30
CA VAL A 82 9.14 -4.81 12.63
C VAL A 82 10.22 -5.26 13.59
N ASP A 83 11.45 -4.83 13.36
CA ASP A 83 12.55 -5.22 14.23
C ASP A 83 12.51 -4.56 15.57
N ALA A 84 11.78 -3.50 15.72
CA ALA A 84 11.76 -2.77 16.98
C ALA A 84 11.06 -3.52 18.06
N GLU A 85 10.44 -4.65 17.79
CA GLU A 85 9.80 -5.38 18.82
C GLU A 85 10.69 -6.03 19.73
#